data_2bb8965e8c11713661107066801f5fd3
#
_entry.id   2bb8965e8c11713661107066801f5fd3
#
_cell.length_a   1.000
_cell.length_b   1.000
_cell.length_c   1.000
_cell.angle_alpha   90.00
_cell.angle_beta   90.00
_cell.angle_gamma   90.00
#
_symmetry.space_group_name_H-M   'P 1'
#
loop_
_entity.id
_entity.type
_entity.pdbx_description
1 polymer ?
#
loop_
_entity_poly.entity_id
_entity_poly.type
_entity_poly.pdbx_seq_one_letter_code
_entity_poly.pdbx_strand_id
1 'polypeptide(L)'
;VYVPESFTADEADVLRRYFTNLDGPVFALVNLPEVVKGALFARYSRSHKSLRRLFLDEFVGDLDVSGDHSVDATIGLDRAEELYERVFFDYGDDSVAQLGGVHLACEQASNLLTKILEWGRLMSYLEQSTRYIAYDARLGGRYRYYRDPAVLSSSLGTRYVGDLDRIFDAYSRSVDHVTEHVRATVERGPDDSEFVYRTATRAKALDAVRGILPAAATSNVGIYGTGQAFEALLLRMRANPLPESREYADLMLHELRKVIPSFLRRVDLPERGGRWSDYLESTRSDTSKLVADLFGTAPVEPAAEVELVDFDPDAEDKLLAAICYAHSSLPEHQLLDRVRQLGVDERVSLIRAYVGERENRRHKPGRAFERSFYRFDVLSDYGAFRDMQRHRMLTIEWQRLTPNHGYTRPELVTEAGLAGEFDEAMERSASLYDALNPEFPQQAPYAVSMAYRMRYVMQFNAREAIHMLELRSSPQGHPSYRRVALEMHRLIADRAGHHAIAAAMKHMTTHAPELERLESERRAEARRGDG
;
A
#
# COMPACT_ATOMS: atom_id res chain seq x y z
N VAL A 1 -4.30 17.73 -12.91
CA VAL A 1 -5.29 17.43 -13.99
C VAL A 1 -4.89 16.12 -14.65
N TYR A 2 -5.83 15.15 -14.71
CA TYR A 2 -5.65 13.88 -15.40
C TYR A 2 -5.29 14.10 -16.87
N VAL A 3 -4.38 13.28 -17.40
CA VAL A 3 -4.03 13.26 -18.82
C VAL A 3 -4.66 12.01 -19.43
N PRO A 4 -5.75 12.13 -20.18
CA PRO A 4 -6.39 10.99 -20.83
C PRO A 4 -5.47 10.44 -21.94
N GLU A 5 -5.51 9.13 -22.10
CA GLU A 5 -4.89 8.46 -23.24
C GLU A 5 -5.81 8.52 -24.47
N SER A 6 -5.21 8.66 -25.65
CA SER A 6 -5.95 8.67 -26.91
C SER A 6 -6.05 7.26 -27.49
N PHE A 7 -7.25 6.89 -27.94
CA PHE A 7 -7.56 5.62 -28.60
C PHE A 7 -8.13 5.88 -30.00
N THR A 8 -7.86 4.99 -30.95
CA THR A 8 -8.56 5.00 -32.24
C THR A 8 -10.04 4.66 -32.05
N ALA A 9 -10.87 4.88 -33.08
CA ALA A 9 -12.29 4.55 -32.99
C ALA A 9 -12.50 3.04 -32.72
N ASP A 10 -11.75 2.18 -33.43
CA ASP A 10 -11.83 0.73 -33.26
C ASP A 10 -11.38 0.27 -31.88
N GLU A 11 -10.27 0.83 -31.36
CA GLU A 11 -9.80 0.58 -29.99
C GLU A 11 -10.83 1.00 -28.95
N ALA A 12 -11.43 2.18 -29.12
CA ALA A 12 -12.44 2.69 -28.21
C ALA A 12 -13.70 1.80 -28.21
N ASP A 13 -14.12 1.28 -29.34
CA ASP A 13 -15.28 0.38 -29.45
C ASP A 13 -15.03 -0.96 -28.76
N VAL A 14 -13.81 -1.50 -28.85
CA VAL A 14 -13.42 -2.68 -28.08
C VAL A 14 -13.43 -2.36 -26.58
N LEU A 15 -12.76 -1.28 -26.17
CA LEU A 15 -12.63 -0.93 -24.75
C LEU A 15 -13.96 -0.65 -24.06
N ARG A 16 -14.94 -0.03 -24.73
CA ARG A 16 -16.28 0.25 -24.17
C ARG A 16 -17.04 -0.99 -23.70
N ARG A 17 -16.69 -2.17 -24.21
CA ARG A 17 -17.29 -3.44 -23.78
C ARG A 17 -16.78 -3.91 -22.42
N TYR A 18 -15.59 -3.46 -22.04
CA TYR A 18 -14.86 -3.99 -20.87
C TYR A 18 -14.53 -2.95 -19.81
N PHE A 19 -14.68 -1.66 -20.12
CA PHE A 19 -14.36 -0.55 -19.22
C PHE A 19 -15.51 0.45 -19.18
N THR A 20 -15.87 0.89 -17.98
CA THR A 20 -17.01 1.80 -17.79
C THR A 20 -16.75 3.23 -18.27
N ASN A 21 -15.47 3.60 -18.46
CA ASN A 21 -15.03 4.94 -18.83
C ASN A 21 -13.69 4.86 -19.59
N LEU A 22 -13.51 5.70 -20.62
CA LEU A 22 -12.26 5.78 -21.38
C LEU A 22 -11.48 7.08 -21.16
N ASP A 23 -12.12 8.12 -20.65
CA ASP A 23 -11.59 9.49 -20.63
C ASP A 23 -11.19 9.96 -19.23
N GLY A 24 -11.64 9.27 -18.19
CA GLY A 24 -11.38 9.61 -16.79
C GLY A 24 -10.35 8.72 -16.10
N PRO A 25 -9.84 9.16 -14.94
CA PRO A 25 -8.84 8.41 -14.17
C PRO A 25 -9.41 7.23 -13.41
N VAL A 26 -10.73 7.14 -13.25
CA VAL A 26 -11.41 6.08 -12.51
C VAL A 26 -12.37 5.33 -13.43
N PHE A 27 -12.29 4.01 -13.42
CA PHE A 27 -13.15 3.14 -14.21
C PHE A 27 -13.21 1.73 -13.61
N ALA A 28 -14.36 1.06 -13.80
CA ALA A 28 -14.53 -0.34 -13.43
C ALA A 28 -14.26 -1.26 -14.64
N LEU A 29 -13.88 -2.51 -14.36
CA LEU A 29 -13.75 -3.58 -15.34
C LEU A 29 -15.01 -4.44 -15.29
N VAL A 30 -15.61 -4.62 -16.47
CA VAL A 30 -16.83 -5.39 -16.68
C VAL A 30 -16.61 -6.44 -17.76
N ASN A 31 -17.47 -7.44 -17.85
CA ASN A 31 -17.51 -8.45 -18.93
C ASN A 31 -16.17 -9.18 -19.19
N LEU A 32 -15.30 -9.26 -18.19
CA LEU A 32 -14.05 -10.01 -18.24
C LEU A 32 -14.06 -11.15 -17.23
N PRO A 33 -13.51 -12.33 -17.57
CA PRO A 33 -13.27 -13.38 -16.59
C PRO A 33 -12.38 -12.90 -15.43
N GLU A 34 -12.64 -13.37 -14.21
CA GLU A 34 -11.88 -12.97 -13.01
C GLU A 34 -10.37 -13.22 -13.13
N VAL A 35 -9.99 -14.32 -13.81
CA VAL A 35 -8.58 -14.65 -14.07
C VAL A 35 -7.92 -13.57 -14.94
N VAL A 36 -8.62 -13.08 -15.97
CA VAL A 36 -8.14 -12.01 -16.86
C VAL A 36 -8.02 -10.70 -16.11
N LYS A 37 -9.01 -10.33 -15.29
CA LYS A 37 -8.94 -9.12 -14.45
C LYS A 37 -7.74 -9.18 -13.48
N GLY A 38 -7.53 -10.33 -12.83
CA GLY A 38 -6.40 -10.53 -11.93
C GLY A 38 -5.04 -10.44 -12.65
N ALA A 39 -4.90 -11.08 -13.80
CA ALA A 39 -3.68 -11.03 -14.62
C ALA A 39 -3.39 -9.62 -15.13
N LEU A 40 -4.41 -8.91 -15.58
CA LEU A 40 -4.31 -7.53 -16.07
C LEU A 40 -3.82 -6.58 -14.96
N PHE A 41 -4.37 -6.67 -13.74
CA PHE A 41 -3.88 -5.88 -12.62
C PHE A 41 -2.46 -6.27 -12.17
N ALA A 42 -2.12 -7.54 -12.20
CA ALA A 42 -0.76 -7.99 -11.88
C ALA A 42 0.26 -7.40 -12.87
N ARG A 43 -0.08 -7.34 -14.15
CA ARG A 43 0.74 -6.74 -15.20
C ARG A 43 0.81 -5.22 -15.08
N TYR A 44 -0.31 -4.59 -14.78
CA TYR A 44 -0.47 -3.14 -14.58
C TYR A 44 0.46 -2.58 -13.49
N SER A 45 0.63 -3.28 -12.38
CA SER A 45 1.51 -2.85 -11.29
C SER A 45 3.00 -2.73 -11.68
N ARG A 46 3.38 -3.31 -12.83
CA ARG A 46 4.76 -3.38 -13.33
C ARG A 46 4.93 -2.74 -14.72
N SER A 47 3.94 -1.99 -15.18
CA SER A 47 3.92 -1.34 -16.50
C SER A 47 3.76 0.17 -16.37
N HIS A 48 4.34 0.90 -17.32
CA HIS A 48 4.13 2.34 -17.47
C HIS A 48 2.83 2.68 -18.21
N LYS A 49 2.22 1.70 -18.87
CA LYS A 49 1.01 1.88 -19.67
C LYS A 49 -0.21 2.03 -18.77
N SER A 50 -1.26 2.69 -19.27
CA SER A 50 -2.57 2.64 -18.65
C SER A 50 -3.13 1.20 -18.66
N LEU A 51 -4.09 0.90 -17.80
CA LEU A 51 -4.73 -0.42 -17.77
C LEU A 51 -5.43 -0.73 -19.09
N ARG A 52 -6.07 0.28 -19.71
CA ARG A 52 -6.75 0.18 -20.99
C ARG A 52 -5.78 -0.13 -22.14
N ARG A 53 -4.61 0.53 -22.17
CA ARG A 53 -3.59 0.25 -23.16
C ARG A 53 -2.98 -1.15 -22.99
N LEU A 54 -2.73 -1.57 -21.76
CA LEU A 54 -2.28 -2.95 -21.47
C LEU A 54 -3.26 -4.00 -21.97
N PHE A 55 -4.55 -3.75 -21.76
CA PHE A 55 -5.59 -4.67 -22.21
C PHE A 55 -5.57 -4.81 -23.74
N LEU A 56 -5.50 -3.70 -24.48
CA LEU A 56 -5.40 -3.72 -25.94
C LEU A 56 -4.16 -4.45 -26.44
N ASP A 57 -3.02 -4.18 -25.83
CA ASP A 57 -1.73 -4.66 -26.34
C ASP A 57 -1.45 -6.13 -25.99
N GLU A 58 -1.95 -6.62 -24.86
CA GLU A 58 -1.54 -7.92 -24.33
C GLU A 58 -2.69 -8.94 -24.17
N PHE A 59 -3.96 -8.51 -24.20
CA PHE A 59 -5.10 -9.39 -23.87
C PHE A 59 -6.18 -9.47 -24.97
N VAL A 60 -6.31 -8.49 -25.84
CA VAL A 60 -7.36 -8.48 -26.88
C VAL A 60 -7.15 -9.59 -27.90
N GLY A 61 -5.89 -9.92 -28.25
CA GLY A 61 -5.58 -10.97 -29.24
C GLY A 61 -5.97 -12.39 -28.78
N ASP A 62 -6.01 -12.63 -27.50
CA ASP A 62 -6.33 -13.95 -26.88
C ASP A 62 -7.80 -14.06 -26.48
N LEU A 63 -8.55 -12.96 -26.48
CA LEU A 63 -9.98 -12.97 -26.24
C LEU A 63 -10.69 -13.28 -27.57
N ASP A 64 -11.48 -14.34 -27.58
CA ASP A 64 -12.40 -14.61 -28.69
C ASP A 64 -13.45 -13.47 -28.74
N VAL A 65 -13.18 -12.47 -29.58
CA VAL A 65 -14.06 -11.31 -29.81
C VAL A 65 -15.30 -11.71 -30.63
N SER A 66 -15.37 -12.98 -31.06
CA SER A 66 -16.49 -13.55 -31.77
C SER A 66 -17.66 -13.82 -30.82
N GLY A 67 -18.29 -12.78 -30.38
CA GLY A 67 -19.71 -12.65 -30.11
C GLY A 67 -20.51 -13.83 -29.52
N ASP A 68 -19.97 -14.67 -28.65
CA ASP A 68 -20.82 -15.56 -27.87
C ASP A 68 -21.46 -14.75 -26.71
N HIS A 69 -22.65 -14.23 -26.97
CA HIS A 69 -23.51 -13.49 -26.05
C HIS A 69 -24.11 -14.37 -24.93
N SER A 70 -23.62 -15.60 -24.73
CA SER A 70 -24.22 -16.56 -23.78
C SER A 70 -24.01 -16.23 -22.30
N VAL A 71 -23.19 -15.21 -21.98
CA VAL A 71 -23.06 -14.68 -20.61
C VAL A 71 -23.36 -13.18 -20.65
N ASP A 72 -24.60 -12.82 -20.96
CA ASP A 72 -25.09 -11.46 -20.77
C ASP A 72 -25.33 -11.20 -19.28
N ALA A 73 -24.40 -10.47 -18.66
CA ALA A 73 -24.47 -10.08 -17.26
C ALA A 73 -25.65 -9.12 -16.95
N THR A 74 -26.42 -8.72 -17.97
CA THR A 74 -27.60 -7.86 -17.85
C THR A 74 -28.89 -8.64 -17.58
N ILE A 75 -28.89 -9.97 -17.72
CA ILE A 75 -30.09 -10.79 -17.49
C ILE A 75 -30.44 -10.80 -16.00
N GLY A 76 -31.58 -10.20 -15.66
CA GLY A 76 -32.17 -10.23 -14.33
C GLY A 76 -31.73 -9.08 -13.40
N LEU A 77 -31.09 -8.03 -13.91
CA LEU A 77 -30.74 -6.84 -13.13
C LEU A 77 -31.96 -6.22 -12.44
N ASP A 78 -33.06 -6.03 -13.14
CA ASP A 78 -34.29 -5.42 -12.59
C ASP A 78 -34.84 -6.24 -11.40
N ARG A 79 -34.87 -7.58 -11.52
CA ARG A 79 -35.34 -8.47 -10.43
C ARG A 79 -34.34 -8.52 -9.28
N ALA A 80 -33.07 -8.45 -9.57
CA ALA A 80 -32.01 -8.39 -8.55
C ALA A 80 -32.08 -7.05 -7.81
N GLU A 81 -32.30 -5.95 -8.52
CA GLU A 81 -32.48 -4.62 -7.93
C GLU A 81 -33.71 -4.56 -7.02
N GLU A 82 -34.88 -5.08 -7.43
CA GLU A 82 -36.07 -5.17 -6.58
C GLU A 82 -35.82 -6.03 -5.32
N LEU A 83 -35.11 -7.15 -5.46
CA LEU A 83 -34.76 -8.00 -4.33
C LEU A 83 -33.79 -7.27 -3.37
N TYR A 84 -32.78 -6.60 -3.91
CA TYR A 84 -31.82 -5.84 -3.11
C TYR A 84 -32.48 -4.63 -2.45
N GLU A 85 -33.36 -3.91 -3.11
CA GLU A 85 -34.14 -2.83 -2.49
C GLU A 85 -34.87 -3.33 -1.26
N ARG A 86 -35.63 -4.43 -1.38
CA ARG A 86 -36.35 -5.01 -0.28
C ARG A 86 -35.46 -5.50 0.85
N VAL A 87 -34.37 -6.20 0.53
CA VAL A 87 -33.43 -6.76 1.54
C VAL A 87 -32.66 -5.66 2.24
N PHE A 88 -32.15 -4.64 1.51
CA PHE A 88 -31.38 -3.55 2.10
C PHE A 88 -32.22 -2.53 2.85
N PHE A 89 -33.35 -2.13 2.31
CA PHE A 89 -34.14 -1.05 2.87
C PHE A 89 -35.18 -1.54 3.89
N ASP A 90 -35.76 -2.70 3.67
CA ASP A 90 -36.80 -3.23 4.55
C ASP A 90 -36.23 -4.05 5.71
N TYR A 91 -35.17 -4.82 5.49
CA TYR A 91 -34.57 -5.71 6.50
C TYR A 91 -33.24 -5.22 7.05
N GLY A 92 -32.58 -4.24 6.43
CA GLY A 92 -31.29 -3.68 6.88
C GLY A 92 -30.11 -4.67 6.85
N ASP A 93 -30.22 -5.73 6.03
CA ASP A 93 -29.19 -6.77 5.94
C ASP A 93 -28.05 -6.35 4.99
N ASP A 94 -27.00 -5.75 5.56
CA ASP A 94 -25.79 -5.35 4.85
C ASP A 94 -24.97 -6.54 4.34
N SER A 95 -25.25 -7.77 4.79
CA SER A 95 -24.46 -8.97 4.44
C SER A 95 -24.57 -9.34 2.96
N VAL A 96 -25.68 -9.03 2.32
CA VAL A 96 -25.88 -9.27 0.89
C VAL A 96 -24.93 -8.45 0.02
N ALA A 97 -24.60 -7.21 0.45
CA ALA A 97 -23.63 -6.35 -0.24
C ALA A 97 -22.18 -6.91 -0.22
N GLN A 98 -21.92 -7.94 0.59
CA GLN A 98 -20.63 -8.63 0.62
C GLN A 98 -20.47 -9.65 -0.52
N LEU A 99 -21.55 -10.03 -1.19
CA LEU A 99 -21.52 -11.03 -2.26
C LEU A 99 -21.21 -10.43 -3.64
N GLY A 100 -21.50 -9.14 -3.84
CA GLY A 100 -21.16 -8.42 -5.07
C GLY A 100 -19.79 -7.74 -4.98
N GLY A 101 -18.88 -8.03 -5.91
CA GLY A 101 -17.55 -7.43 -5.96
C GLY A 101 -17.24 -6.74 -7.28
N VAL A 102 -16.43 -5.69 -7.24
CA VAL A 102 -16.02 -4.92 -8.41
C VAL A 102 -14.50 -4.75 -8.43
N HIS A 103 -13.92 -4.89 -9.62
CA HIS A 103 -12.55 -4.45 -9.92
C HIS A 103 -12.58 -3.01 -10.44
N LEU A 104 -11.95 -2.12 -9.70
CA LEU A 104 -11.89 -0.69 -10.02
C LEU A 104 -10.44 -0.26 -10.17
N ALA A 105 -10.14 0.59 -11.15
CA ALA A 105 -8.86 1.24 -11.31
C ALA A 105 -8.95 2.72 -10.97
N CYS A 106 -7.98 3.21 -10.21
CA CYS A 106 -7.75 4.63 -9.94
C CYS A 106 -6.38 5.00 -10.52
N GLU A 107 -6.36 5.76 -11.59
CA GLU A 107 -5.13 6.19 -12.27
C GLU A 107 -4.72 7.59 -11.84
N GLN A 108 -3.41 7.85 -11.88
CA GLN A 108 -2.80 9.15 -11.56
C GLN A 108 -3.18 9.71 -10.17
N ALA A 109 -3.45 8.83 -9.22
CA ALA A 109 -3.66 9.17 -7.82
C ALA A 109 -2.33 9.56 -7.15
N SER A 110 -2.29 10.63 -6.38
CA SER A 110 -1.09 10.99 -5.62
C SER A 110 -0.70 9.90 -4.62
N ASN A 111 0.57 9.90 -4.20
CA ASN A 111 1.01 8.98 -3.16
C ASN A 111 0.39 9.28 -1.78
N LEU A 112 -0.22 10.44 -1.57
CA LEU A 112 -1.07 10.68 -0.40
C LEU A 112 -2.41 9.98 -0.55
N LEU A 113 -3.06 10.12 -1.71
CA LEU A 113 -4.35 9.48 -1.97
C LEU A 113 -4.24 7.95 -1.97
N THR A 114 -3.15 7.37 -2.52
CA THR A 114 -3.01 5.90 -2.53
C THR A 114 -3.07 5.32 -1.11
N LYS A 115 -2.58 6.02 -0.10
CA LYS A 115 -2.61 5.54 1.29
C LYS A 115 -4.00 5.61 1.92
N ILE A 116 -4.84 6.53 1.47
CA ILE A 116 -6.25 6.60 1.84
C ILE A 116 -7.04 5.47 1.16
N LEU A 117 -6.78 5.23 -0.13
CA LEU A 117 -7.39 4.14 -0.89
C LEU A 117 -7.07 2.76 -0.30
N GLU A 118 -5.80 2.52 0.07
CA GLU A 118 -5.29 1.22 0.49
C GLU A 118 -5.49 0.89 1.99
N TRP A 119 -6.21 1.71 2.74
CA TRP A 119 -6.40 1.52 4.18
C TRP A 119 -7.48 0.50 4.56
N GLY A 120 -8.39 0.15 3.66
CA GLY A 120 -9.49 -0.78 3.93
C GLY A 120 -9.01 -2.23 4.13
N ARG A 121 -9.50 -2.90 5.19
CA ARG A 121 -9.11 -4.29 5.52
C ARG A 121 -9.77 -5.33 4.62
N LEU A 122 -11.01 -5.08 4.18
CA LEU A 122 -11.83 -6.03 3.43
C LEU A 122 -11.74 -5.84 1.91
N MET A 123 -10.63 -5.32 1.44
CA MET A 123 -10.37 -5.06 0.02
C MET A 123 -9.01 -5.62 -0.39
N SER A 124 -8.79 -5.74 -1.69
CA SER A 124 -7.50 -6.09 -2.28
C SER A 124 -6.99 -4.94 -3.13
N TYR A 125 -5.70 -4.69 -3.06
CA TYR A 125 -5.06 -3.56 -3.72
C TYR A 125 -3.81 -3.98 -4.46
N LEU A 126 -3.57 -3.33 -5.59
CA LEU A 126 -2.35 -3.48 -6.35
C LEU A 126 -1.91 -2.09 -6.85
N GLU A 127 -0.88 -1.55 -6.25
CA GLU A 127 -0.33 -0.23 -6.57
C GLU A 127 0.86 -0.35 -7.53
N GLN A 128 0.96 0.57 -8.47
CA GLN A 128 2.12 0.73 -9.35
C GLN A 128 3.37 1.00 -8.51
N SER A 129 4.44 0.27 -8.79
CA SER A 129 5.62 0.26 -7.94
C SER A 129 6.65 1.31 -8.33
N THR A 130 6.96 2.25 -7.45
CA THR A 130 8.11 3.18 -7.58
C THR A 130 9.47 2.49 -7.51
N ARG A 131 9.51 1.21 -7.19
CA ARG A 131 10.73 0.39 -7.10
C ARG A 131 11.08 -0.33 -8.40
N TYR A 132 10.12 -0.45 -9.34
CA TYR A 132 10.30 -1.12 -10.63
C TYR A 132 10.18 -0.16 -11.80
N ILE A 133 9.51 0.96 -11.60
CA ILE A 133 9.18 1.93 -12.64
C ILE A 133 9.86 3.25 -12.31
N ALA A 134 10.68 3.73 -13.22
CA ALA A 134 11.26 5.06 -13.12
C ALA A 134 10.19 6.14 -13.41
N TYR A 135 10.30 7.25 -12.71
CA TYR A 135 9.42 8.42 -12.88
C TYR A 135 10.08 9.54 -13.70
N ASP A 136 11.07 9.18 -14.50
CA ASP A 136 11.85 10.03 -15.39
C ASP A 136 11.12 10.44 -16.68
N ALA A 137 10.14 9.64 -17.11
CA ALA A 137 9.36 9.92 -18.30
C ALA A 137 8.23 10.93 -18.03
N ARG A 138 7.98 11.81 -19.01
CA ARG A 138 6.89 12.78 -18.98
C ARG A 138 5.62 12.20 -19.60
N LEU A 139 4.47 12.50 -19.01
CA LEU A 139 3.15 12.17 -19.53
C LEU A 139 2.48 13.47 -20.01
N GLY A 140 2.10 13.54 -21.28
CA GLY A 140 1.58 14.78 -21.87
C GLY A 140 2.54 15.96 -21.76
N GLY A 141 3.86 15.71 -21.86
CA GLY A 141 4.91 16.73 -21.75
C GLY A 141 5.25 17.20 -20.34
N ARG A 142 4.64 16.60 -19.29
CA ARG A 142 4.78 17.01 -17.89
C ARG A 142 5.23 15.85 -17.02
N TYR A 143 5.95 16.12 -15.92
CA TYR A 143 6.25 15.11 -14.91
C TYR A 143 4.98 14.61 -14.23
N ARG A 144 4.98 13.37 -13.76
CA ARG A 144 3.84 12.65 -13.20
C ARG A 144 3.67 12.97 -11.71
N TYR A 145 3.09 14.13 -11.41
CA TYR A 145 2.69 14.51 -10.06
C TYR A 145 1.34 15.22 -10.08
N TYR A 146 0.63 15.13 -8.96
CA TYR A 146 -0.68 15.75 -8.79
C TYR A 146 -0.55 17.28 -8.78
N ARG A 147 -1.40 17.92 -9.53
CA ARG A 147 -1.49 19.38 -9.68
C ARG A 147 -2.78 19.86 -9.08
N ASP A 148 -2.77 20.18 -7.76
CA ASP A 148 -3.96 20.64 -7.05
C ASP A 148 -4.48 21.94 -7.67
N PRO A 149 -5.76 21.99 -8.09
CA PRO A 149 -6.33 23.16 -8.78
C PRO A 149 -6.31 24.43 -7.93
N ALA A 150 -6.52 24.31 -6.61
CA ALA A 150 -6.52 25.47 -5.71
C ALA A 150 -5.11 26.04 -5.56
N VAL A 151 -4.10 25.19 -5.40
CA VAL A 151 -2.70 25.63 -5.35
C VAL A 151 -2.28 26.26 -6.68
N LEU A 152 -2.62 25.63 -7.82
CA LEU A 152 -2.27 26.16 -9.15
C LEU A 152 -2.87 27.55 -9.45
N SER A 153 -4.07 27.81 -8.95
CA SER A 153 -4.74 29.12 -9.15
C SER A 153 -4.28 30.20 -8.17
N SER A 154 -3.47 29.86 -7.17
CA SER A 154 -2.93 30.78 -6.18
C SER A 154 -1.62 31.44 -6.61
N SER A 155 -1.12 32.40 -5.82
CA SER A 155 0.21 33.00 -5.98
C SER A 155 1.36 31.99 -5.88
N LEU A 156 1.13 30.83 -5.26
CA LEU A 156 2.11 29.76 -5.07
C LEU A 156 2.15 28.76 -6.23
N GLY A 157 1.21 28.84 -7.19
CA GLY A 157 1.09 27.87 -8.28
C GLY A 157 2.35 27.73 -9.14
N THR A 158 2.97 28.85 -9.52
CA THR A 158 4.22 28.86 -10.30
C THR A 158 5.38 28.24 -9.50
N ARG A 159 5.48 28.54 -8.20
CA ARG A 159 6.48 27.97 -7.31
C ARG A 159 6.27 26.46 -7.11
N TYR A 160 5.03 26.03 -6.89
CA TYR A 160 4.66 24.61 -6.76
C TYR A 160 5.13 23.79 -7.97
N VAL A 161 4.80 24.26 -9.18
CA VAL A 161 5.22 23.57 -10.41
C VAL A 161 6.74 23.60 -10.56
N GLY A 162 7.36 24.76 -10.41
CA GLY A 162 8.80 24.94 -10.60
C GLY A 162 9.66 24.14 -9.63
N ASP A 163 9.27 24.07 -8.36
CA ASP A 163 10.02 23.30 -7.34
C ASP A 163 9.82 21.80 -7.51
N LEU A 164 8.60 21.33 -7.81
CA LEU A 164 8.37 19.93 -8.09
C LEU A 164 9.06 19.48 -9.37
N ASP A 165 9.06 20.27 -10.45
CA ASP A 165 9.79 19.91 -11.68
C ASP A 165 11.29 19.76 -11.40
N ARG A 166 11.91 20.65 -10.59
CA ARG A 166 13.32 20.53 -10.20
C ARG A 166 13.62 19.30 -9.34
N ILE A 167 12.69 18.90 -8.45
CA ILE A 167 12.81 17.66 -7.68
C ILE A 167 12.77 16.44 -8.61
N PHE A 168 11.90 16.43 -9.62
CA PHE A 168 11.86 15.37 -10.63
C PHE A 168 13.09 15.37 -11.55
N ASP A 169 13.63 16.55 -11.89
CA ASP A 169 14.89 16.65 -12.64
C ASP A 169 16.07 16.06 -11.83
N ALA A 170 16.15 16.37 -10.51
CA ALA A 170 17.15 15.77 -9.62
C ALA A 170 16.98 14.25 -9.54
N TYR A 171 15.75 13.76 -9.37
CA TYR A 171 15.45 12.32 -9.38
C TYR A 171 15.93 11.66 -10.69
N SER A 172 15.59 12.24 -11.84
CA SER A 172 15.91 11.67 -13.15
C SER A 172 17.42 11.56 -13.36
N ARG A 173 18.18 12.61 -13.04
CA ARG A 173 19.66 12.58 -13.10
C ARG A 173 20.24 11.55 -12.12
N SER A 174 19.71 11.48 -10.91
CA SER A 174 20.17 10.54 -9.89
C SER A 174 19.95 9.08 -10.30
N VAL A 175 18.85 8.75 -10.99
CA VAL A 175 18.60 7.39 -11.52
C VAL A 175 19.72 6.93 -12.44
N ASP A 176 20.11 7.77 -13.38
CA ASP A 176 21.15 7.42 -14.36
C ASP A 176 22.51 7.33 -13.69
N HIS A 177 22.88 8.33 -12.90
CA HIS A 177 24.17 8.38 -12.22
C HIS A 177 24.37 7.20 -11.23
N VAL A 178 23.38 6.91 -10.39
CA VAL A 178 23.46 5.77 -9.45
C VAL A 178 23.47 4.44 -10.21
N THR A 179 22.75 4.34 -11.34
CA THR A 179 22.79 3.14 -12.19
C THR A 179 24.21 2.90 -12.75
N GLU A 180 24.86 3.95 -13.22
CA GLU A 180 26.25 3.90 -13.69
C GLU A 180 27.22 3.54 -12.57
N HIS A 181 27.08 4.15 -11.41
CA HIS A 181 27.89 3.85 -10.23
C HIS A 181 27.75 2.36 -9.83
N VAL A 182 26.53 1.84 -9.72
CA VAL A 182 26.30 0.43 -9.39
C VAL A 182 26.95 -0.50 -10.42
N ARG A 183 26.89 -0.17 -11.71
CA ARG A 183 27.52 -0.98 -12.77
C ARG A 183 29.05 -0.90 -12.76
N ALA A 184 29.61 0.19 -12.25
CA ALA A 184 31.04 0.35 -12.09
C ALA A 184 31.61 -0.38 -10.86
N THR A 185 30.78 -0.60 -9.84
CA THR A 185 31.20 -1.20 -8.55
C THR A 185 30.79 -2.67 -8.41
N VAL A 186 29.75 -3.11 -9.10
CA VAL A 186 29.23 -4.48 -9.04
C VAL A 186 29.45 -5.17 -10.37
N GLU A 187 30.33 -6.16 -10.41
CA GLU A 187 30.61 -6.94 -11.61
C GLU A 187 29.46 -7.88 -11.98
N ARG A 188 29.26 -8.06 -13.30
CA ARG A 188 28.32 -9.06 -13.78
C ARG A 188 28.84 -10.48 -13.50
N GLY A 189 28.00 -11.30 -12.87
CA GLY A 189 28.31 -12.71 -12.68
C GLY A 189 28.47 -13.46 -14.02
N PRO A 190 29.32 -14.51 -14.07
CA PRO A 190 29.63 -15.23 -15.32
C PRO A 190 28.37 -15.89 -15.92
N ASP A 191 27.39 -16.27 -15.11
CA ASP A 191 26.16 -16.93 -15.53
C ASP A 191 24.98 -15.94 -15.75
N ASP A 192 25.18 -14.64 -15.56
CA ASP A 192 24.15 -13.64 -15.72
C ASP A 192 24.06 -13.16 -17.17
N SER A 193 22.84 -13.16 -17.71
CA SER A 193 22.59 -12.46 -18.96
C SER A 193 22.77 -10.95 -18.80
N GLU A 194 23.04 -10.27 -19.89
CA GLU A 194 23.10 -8.80 -19.91
C GLU A 194 21.77 -8.19 -19.46
N PHE A 195 20.64 -8.80 -19.84
CA PHE A 195 19.32 -8.33 -19.46
C PHE A 195 19.10 -8.42 -17.96
N VAL A 196 19.40 -9.56 -17.33
CA VAL A 196 19.25 -9.78 -15.87
C VAL A 196 20.12 -8.78 -15.10
N TYR A 197 21.38 -8.63 -15.48
CA TYR A 197 22.30 -7.70 -14.83
C TYR A 197 21.85 -6.24 -14.95
N ARG A 198 21.45 -5.80 -16.15
CA ARG A 198 20.96 -4.42 -16.37
C ARG A 198 19.67 -4.14 -15.59
N THR A 199 18.77 -5.09 -15.51
CA THR A 199 17.52 -4.96 -14.76
C THR A 199 17.77 -4.89 -13.25
N ALA A 200 18.65 -5.76 -12.73
CA ALA A 200 18.97 -5.80 -11.30
C ALA A 200 19.72 -4.53 -10.83
N THR A 201 20.69 -4.05 -11.63
CA THR A 201 21.45 -2.82 -11.32
C THR A 201 20.57 -1.57 -11.37
N ARG A 202 19.68 -1.46 -12.37
CA ARG A 202 18.73 -0.35 -12.45
C ARG A 202 17.71 -0.40 -11.28
N ALA A 203 17.25 -1.58 -10.90
CA ALA A 203 16.32 -1.73 -9.78
C ALA A 203 16.97 -1.31 -8.44
N LYS A 204 18.27 -1.57 -8.24
CA LYS A 204 19.02 -1.10 -7.07
C LYS A 204 19.12 0.43 -7.05
N ALA A 205 19.42 1.04 -8.20
CA ALA A 205 19.46 2.49 -8.32
C ALA A 205 18.07 3.13 -8.02
N LEU A 206 16.98 2.58 -8.58
CA LEU A 206 15.62 3.05 -8.31
C LEU A 206 15.26 2.97 -6.83
N ASP A 207 15.65 1.90 -6.14
CA ASP A 207 15.44 1.78 -4.69
C ASP A 207 16.19 2.87 -3.91
N ALA A 208 17.43 3.18 -4.29
CA ALA A 208 18.23 4.20 -3.63
C ALA A 208 17.66 5.62 -3.82
N VAL A 209 17.22 5.97 -5.03
CA VAL A 209 16.81 7.35 -5.35
C VAL A 209 15.32 7.64 -5.19
N ARG A 210 14.45 6.62 -5.01
CA ARG A 210 13.00 6.82 -4.89
C ARG A 210 12.61 7.82 -3.80
N GLY A 211 13.47 7.98 -2.78
CA GLY A 211 13.27 8.92 -1.69
C GLY A 211 13.19 10.39 -2.13
N ILE A 212 13.74 10.73 -3.29
CA ILE A 212 13.68 12.08 -3.88
C ILE A 212 12.26 12.41 -4.34
N LEU A 213 11.49 11.42 -4.84
CA LEU A 213 10.14 11.65 -5.34
C LEU A 213 9.23 12.26 -4.26
N PRO A 214 8.49 13.34 -4.57
CA PRO A 214 7.55 13.95 -3.63
C PRO A 214 6.28 13.10 -3.49
N ALA A 215 5.55 13.27 -2.40
CA ALA A 215 4.27 12.59 -2.17
C ALA A 215 3.19 12.99 -3.22
N ALA A 216 3.38 14.09 -3.93
CA ALA A 216 2.58 14.45 -5.10
C ALA A 216 2.79 13.50 -6.28
N ALA A 217 3.91 12.76 -6.38
CA ALA A 217 4.13 11.80 -7.46
C ALA A 217 2.92 10.89 -7.61
N THR A 218 2.41 10.74 -8.85
CA THR A 218 1.17 10.00 -9.09
C THR A 218 1.45 8.53 -9.35
N SER A 219 0.56 7.68 -8.86
CA SER A 219 0.58 6.23 -9.02
C SER A 219 -0.77 5.73 -9.53
N ASN A 220 -0.81 4.48 -9.97
CA ASN A 220 -2.03 3.82 -10.40
C ASN A 220 -2.36 2.69 -9.41
N VAL A 221 -3.62 2.60 -9.01
CA VAL A 221 -4.10 1.61 -8.04
C VAL A 221 -5.24 0.80 -8.63
N GLY A 222 -5.06 -0.51 -8.67
CA GLY A 222 -6.14 -1.47 -8.89
C GLY A 222 -6.74 -1.88 -7.55
N ILE A 223 -8.06 -1.86 -7.45
CA ILE A 223 -8.82 -2.17 -6.24
C ILE A 223 -9.84 -3.26 -6.56
N TYR A 224 -9.91 -4.29 -5.72
CA TYR A 224 -11.04 -5.21 -5.69
C TYR A 224 -11.70 -5.16 -4.33
N GLY A 225 -13.02 -5.00 -4.32
CA GLY A 225 -13.79 -4.95 -3.08
C GLY A 225 -15.26 -5.30 -3.30
N THR A 226 -15.94 -5.62 -2.20
CA THR A 226 -17.39 -5.81 -2.18
C THR A 226 -18.12 -4.49 -2.10
N GLY A 227 -19.43 -4.47 -2.37
CA GLY A 227 -20.26 -3.27 -2.27
C GLY A 227 -20.16 -2.62 -0.87
N GLN A 228 -20.20 -3.41 0.20
CA GLN A 228 -20.05 -2.92 1.56
C GLN A 228 -18.67 -2.30 1.82
N ALA A 229 -17.60 -2.93 1.29
CA ALA A 229 -16.24 -2.42 1.45
C ALA A 229 -16.04 -1.09 0.70
N PHE A 230 -16.62 -0.97 -0.51
CA PHE A 230 -16.62 0.29 -1.27
C PHE A 230 -17.44 1.37 -0.57
N GLU A 231 -18.63 1.06 -0.04
CA GLU A 231 -19.41 2.02 0.74
C GLU A 231 -18.58 2.60 1.89
N ALA A 232 -17.98 1.75 2.72
CA ALA A 232 -17.16 2.18 3.84
C ALA A 232 -15.93 3.01 3.40
N LEU A 233 -15.32 2.69 2.26
CA LEU A 233 -14.22 3.46 1.70
C LEU A 233 -14.70 4.85 1.25
N LEU A 234 -15.76 4.92 0.46
CA LEU A 234 -16.32 6.16 -0.08
C LEU A 234 -16.74 7.14 1.03
N LEU A 235 -17.39 6.66 2.08
CA LEU A 235 -17.77 7.48 3.22
C LEU A 235 -16.57 8.11 3.92
N ARG A 236 -15.50 7.33 4.14
CA ARG A 236 -14.24 7.86 4.70
C ARG A 236 -13.55 8.86 3.78
N MET A 237 -13.54 8.59 2.47
CA MET A 237 -12.93 9.47 1.47
C MET A 237 -13.66 10.79 1.36
N ARG A 238 -15.01 10.79 1.38
CA ARG A 238 -15.84 12.00 1.35
C ARG A 238 -15.65 12.85 2.61
N ALA A 239 -15.45 12.23 3.76
CA ALA A 239 -15.13 12.89 5.02
C ALA A 239 -13.66 13.34 5.14
N ASN A 240 -12.79 13.01 4.19
CA ASN A 240 -11.36 13.33 4.28
C ASN A 240 -11.09 14.81 3.98
N PRO A 241 -10.19 15.49 4.71
CA PRO A 241 -9.86 16.90 4.47
C PRO A 241 -9.12 17.13 3.14
N LEU A 242 -8.48 16.11 2.57
CA LEU A 242 -7.75 16.20 1.31
C LEU A 242 -8.74 16.34 0.13
N PRO A 243 -8.73 17.47 -0.64
CA PRO A 243 -9.66 17.64 -1.76
C PRO A 243 -9.61 16.53 -2.80
N GLU A 244 -8.41 16.05 -3.15
CA GLU A 244 -8.22 14.92 -4.07
C GLU A 244 -8.97 13.67 -3.62
N SER A 245 -9.01 13.40 -2.30
CA SER A 245 -9.75 12.26 -1.75
C SER A 245 -11.26 12.37 -2.02
N ARG A 246 -11.84 13.55 -1.86
CA ARG A 246 -13.26 13.79 -2.14
C ARG A 246 -13.57 13.70 -3.63
N GLU A 247 -12.72 14.29 -4.47
CA GLU A 247 -12.83 14.21 -5.93
C GLU A 247 -12.85 12.74 -6.40
N TYR A 248 -11.88 11.94 -5.95
CA TYR A 248 -11.82 10.53 -6.32
C TYR A 248 -12.98 9.72 -5.73
N ALA A 249 -13.48 10.05 -4.55
CA ALA A 249 -14.67 9.41 -4.00
C ALA A 249 -15.90 9.59 -4.91
N ASP A 250 -16.10 10.80 -5.45
CA ASP A 250 -17.22 11.08 -6.36
C ASP A 250 -17.04 10.39 -7.71
N LEU A 251 -15.82 10.37 -8.27
CA LEU A 251 -15.50 9.63 -9.48
C LEU A 251 -15.71 8.12 -9.30
N MET A 252 -15.23 7.56 -8.19
CA MET A 252 -15.42 6.15 -7.85
C MET A 252 -16.90 5.80 -7.68
N LEU A 253 -17.67 6.61 -6.96
CA LEU A 253 -19.09 6.40 -6.76
C LEU A 253 -19.85 6.38 -8.10
N HIS A 254 -19.51 7.31 -9.00
CA HIS A 254 -20.08 7.38 -10.34
C HIS A 254 -19.84 6.09 -11.14
N GLU A 255 -18.58 5.61 -11.17
CA GLU A 255 -18.22 4.41 -11.93
C GLU A 255 -18.75 3.11 -11.31
N LEU A 256 -18.71 3.00 -9.98
CA LEU A 256 -19.23 1.85 -9.25
C LEU A 256 -20.74 1.69 -9.41
N ARG A 257 -21.50 2.79 -9.48
CA ARG A 257 -22.95 2.77 -9.71
C ARG A 257 -23.33 2.23 -11.09
N LYS A 258 -22.43 2.20 -12.06
CA LYS A 258 -22.67 1.55 -13.36
C LYS A 258 -22.64 0.01 -13.24
N VAL A 259 -22.07 -0.53 -12.17
CA VAL A 259 -21.87 -1.98 -11.97
C VAL A 259 -22.69 -2.53 -10.81
N ILE A 260 -22.76 -1.81 -9.69
CA ILE A 260 -23.43 -2.23 -8.44
C ILE A 260 -24.31 -1.11 -7.87
N PRO A 261 -25.27 -0.56 -8.62
CA PRO A 261 -26.04 0.63 -8.23
C PRO A 261 -26.75 0.47 -6.88
N SER A 262 -27.42 -0.65 -6.67
CA SER A 262 -28.23 -0.90 -5.47
C SER A 262 -27.39 -0.88 -4.18
N PHE A 263 -26.16 -1.40 -4.21
CA PHE A 263 -25.28 -1.46 -3.04
C PHE A 263 -24.74 -0.09 -2.60
N LEU A 264 -24.73 0.90 -3.48
CA LEU A 264 -24.14 2.23 -3.22
C LEU A 264 -25.15 3.36 -3.25
N ARG A 265 -26.46 3.03 -3.28
CA ARG A 265 -27.54 4.02 -3.37
C ARG A 265 -27.53 5.01 -2.22
N ARG A 266 -27.19 4.54 -1.00
CA ARG A 266 -27.27 5.35 0.23
C ARG A 266 -26.02 6.21 0.51
N VAL A 267 -24.92 6.05 -0.24
CA VAL A 267 -23.62 6.70 0.04
C VAL A 267 -23.72 8.23 0.11
N ASP A 268 -24.46 8.84 -0.80
CA ASP A 268 -24.61 10.29 -0.92
C ASP A 268 -26.01 10.83 -0.55
N LEU A 269 -26.90 9.97 -0.05
CA LEU A 269 -28.16 10.44 0.50
C LEU A 269 -27.90 11.29 1.74
N PRO A 270 -28.43 12.54 1.80
CA PRO A 270 -28.13 13.47 2.91
C PRO A 270 -28.45 12.88 4.29
N GLU A 271 -29.56 12.15 4.43
CA GLU A 271 -30.03 11.56 5.68
C GLU A 271 -29.38 10.21 6.03
N ARG A 272 -28.52 9.67 5.16
CA ARG A 272 -27.81 8.39 5.33
C ARG A 272 -26.28 8.60 5.28
N GLY A 273 -25.66 8.32 4.14
CA GLY A 273 -24.22 8.43 3.95
C GLY A 273 -23.70 9.86 4.12
N GLY A 274 -24.51 10.89 3.76
CA GLY A 274 -24.20 12.29 4.04
C GLY A 274 -23.96 12.53 5.53
N ARG A 275 -24.94 12.17 6.38
CA ARG A 275 -24.82 12.28 7.86
C ARG A 275 -23.65 11.47 8.41
N TRP A 276 -23.34 10.33 7.82
CA TRP A 276 -22.20 9.53 8.27
C TRP A 276 -20.88 10.20 7.91
N SER A 277 -20.75 10.75 6.70
CA SER A 277 -19.56 11.52 6.32
C SER A 277 -19.39 12.77 7.20
N ASP A 278 -20.47 13.50 7.49
CA ASP A 278 -20.47 14.66 8.40
C ASP A 278 -20.03 14.27 9.82
N TYR A 279 -20.51 13.12 10.32
CA TYR A 279 -20.08 12.58 11.61
C TYR A 279 -18.57 12.27 11.63
N LEU A 280 -18.06 11.61 10.61
CA LEU A 280 -16.61 11.30 10.51
C LEU A 280 -15.77 12.55 10.40
N GLU A 281 -16.23 13.57 9.68
CA GLU A 281 -15.55 14.85 9.53
C GLU A 281 -15.54 15.65 10.83
N SER A 282 -16.71 15.81 11.48
CA SER A 282 -16.84 16.58 12.72
C SER A 282 -16.03 15.94 13.85
N THR A 283 -16.15 14.63 14.05
CA THR A 283 -15.37 13.94 15.10
C THR A 283 -13.87 14.11 14.91
N ARG A 284 -13.37 14.01 13.67
CA ARG A 284 -11.96 14.26 13.37
C ARG A 284 -11.57 15.71 13.63
N SER A 285 -12.36 16.67 13.15
CA SER A 285 -12.08 18.10 13.32
C SER A 285 -12.06 18.51 14.78
N ASP A 286 -13.06 18.07 15.55
CA ASP A 286 -13.18 18.42 16.96
C ASP A 286 -12.08 17.77 17.80
N THR A 287 -11.75 16.49 17.50
CA THR A 287 -10.61 15.82 18.13
C THR A 287 -9.30 16.53 17.82
N SER A 288 -9.08 16.95 16.55
CA SER A 288 -7.86 17.66 16.17
C SER A 288 -7.70 19.00 16.89
N LYS A 289 -8.79 19.76 17.05
CA LYS A 289 -8.79 21.02 17.82
C LYS A 289 -8.43 20.78 19.27
N LEU A 290 -9.13 19.83 19.92
CA LEU A 290 -8.90 19.51 21.32
C LEU A 290 -7.47 19.02 21.57
N VAL A 291 -6.93 18.17 20.70
CA VAL A 291 -5.53 17.70 20.80
C VAL A 291 -4.55 18.87 20.64
N ALA A 292 -4.80 19.79 19.71
CA ALA A 292 -3.97 20.98 19.54
C ALA A 292 -4.00 21.87 20.79
N ASP A 293 -5.17 22.06 21.39
CA ASP A 293 -5.34 22.86 22.62
C ASP A 293 -4.62 22.21 23.82
N LEU A 294 -4.69 20.89 23.95
CA LEU A 294 -4.11 20.16 25.10
C LEU A 294 -2.60 19.94 24.97
N PHE A 295 -2.11 19.66 23.75
CA PHE A 295 -0.74 19.17 23.53
C PHE A 295 0.06 19.97 22.50
N GLY A 296 -0.53 20.99 21.85
CA GLY A 296 0.11 21.71 20.73
C GLY A 296 1.43 22.42 21.09
N THR A 297 1.66 22.69 22.36
CA THR A 297 2.91 23.29 22.87
C THR A 297 3.82 22.30 23.59
N ALA A 298 3.44 21.02 23.66
CA ALA A 298 4.26 20.00 24.33
C ALA A 298 5.57 19.78 23.55
N PRO A 299 6.73 19.76 24.24
CA PRO A 299 8.00 19.47 23.59
C PRO A 299 8.02 18.00 23.10
N VAL A 300 8.60 17.78 21.93
CA VAL A 300 8.84 16.44 21.42
C VAL A 300 10.16 15.95 21.97
N GLU A 301 10.12 14.90 22.78
CA GLU A 301 11.32 14.24 23.31
C GLU A 301 11.90 13.27 22.26
N PRO A 302 13.24 13.07 22.25
CA PRO A 302 13.86 12.06 21.41
C PRO A 302 13.33 10.66 21.74
N ALA A 303 12.94 9.90 20.72
CA ALA A 303 12.48 8.53 20.83
C ALA A 303 13.22 7.62 19.85
N ALA A 304 13.26 6.33 20.11
CA ALA A 304 13.81 5.35 19.17
C ALA A 304 13.05 5.36 17.83
N GLU A 305 13.73 4.98 16.75
CA GLU A 305 13.08 4.82 15.43
C GLU A 305 12.05 3.69 15.42
N VAL A 306 12.26 2.65 16.22
CA VAL A 306 11.30 1.55 16.42
C VAL A 306 11.22 1.28 17.91
N GLU A 307 10.04 1.43 18.48
CA GLU A 307 9.80 1.19 19.90
C GLU A 307 8.65 0.20 20.09
N LEU A 308 8.88 -0.85 20.88
CA LEU A 308 7.81 -1.74 21.35
C LEU A 308 7.12 -1.08 22.54
N VAL A 309 6.00 -0.41 22.28
CA VAL A 309 5.28 0.42 23.28
C VAL A 309 4.46 -0.45 24.21
N ASP A 310 3.83 -1.51 23.66
CA ASP A 310 2.91 -2.35 24.40
C ASP A 310 2.92 -3.77 23.84
N PHE A 311 2.78 -4.76 24.72
CA PHE A 311 2.70 -6.16 24.36
C PHE A 311 2.01 -6.96 25.46
N ASP A 312 1.52 -8.14 25.12
CA ASP A 312 0.92 -9.04 26.09
C ASP A 312 2.01 -9.79 26.86
N PRO A 313 2.22 -9.53 28.17
CA PRO A 313 3.28 -10.19 28.93
C PRO A 313 3.08 -11.70 29.08
N ASP A 314 1.83 -12.18 29.00
CA ASP A 314 1.47 -13.60 29.08
C ASP A 314 1.31 -14.25 27.70
N ALA A 315 1.84 -13.65 26.62
CA ALA A 315 1.60 -14.07 25.25
C ALA A 315 1.93 -15.55 24.99
N GLU A 316 3.06 -16.04 25.50
CA GLU A 316 3.46 -17.44 25.29
C GLU A 316 2.58 -18.42 26.08
N ASP A 317 2.12 -18.07 27.29
CA ASP A 317 1.17 -18.89 28.04
C ASP A 317 -0.19 -18.98 27.33
N LYS A 318 -0.70 -17.83 26.85
CA LYS A 318 -1.94 -17.77 26.08
C LYS A 318 -1.83 -18.51 24.75
N LEU A 319 -0.68 -18.43 24.08
CA LEU A 319 -0.40 -19.22 22.87
C LEU A 319 -0.47 -20.71 23.16
N LEU A 320 0.20 -21.19 24.21
CA LEU A 320 0.21 -22.60 24.60
C LEU A 320 -1.19 -23.09 24.98
N ALA A 321 -1.94 -22.32 25.78
CA ALA A 321 -3.31 -22.67 26.12
C ALA A 321 -4.20 -22.75 24.87
N ALA A 322 -4.05 -21.84 23.92
CA ALA A 322 -4.80 -21.84 22.66
C ALA A 322 -4.42 -23.03 21.75
N ILE A 323 -3.15 -23.44 21.72
CA ILE A 323 -2.71 -24.66 21.04
C ILE A 323 -3.43 -25.87 21.63
N CYS A 324 -3.44 -26.00 22.95
CA CYS A 324 -4.06 -27.13 23.64
C CYS A 324 -5.59 -27.13 23.54
N TYR A 325 -6.22 -25.96 23.42
CA TYR A 325 -7.69 -25.82 23.46
C TYR A 325 -8.40 -26.67 22.40
N ALA A 326 -7.93 -26.65 21.17
CA ALA A 326 -8.54 -27.40 20.07
C ALA A 326 -8.35 -28.95 20.18
N HIS A 327 -7.45 -29.39 21.06
CA HIS A 327 -7.08 -30.80 21.25
C HIS A 327 -7.42 -31.36 22.65
N SER A 328 -8.24 -30.64 23.40
CA SER A 328 -8.59 -30.94 24.79
C SER A 328 -10.06 -30.63 25.04
N SER A 329 -10.62 -31.22 26.09
CA SER A 329 -11.97 -30.89 26.59
C SER A 329 -11.93 -29.92 27.79
N LEU A 330 -10.77 -29.39 28.13
CA LEU A 330 -10.60 -28.49 29.27
C LEU A 330 -10.99 -27.05 28.89
N PRO A 331 -11.65 -26.30 29.77
CA PRO A 331 -11.85 -24.86 29.60
C PRO A 331 -10.53 -24.10 29.58
N GLU A 332 -10.50 -22.94 28.91
CA GLU A 332 -9.28 -22.15 28.70
C GLU A 332 -8.55 -21.78 30.01
N HIS A 333 -9.27 -21.40 31.06
CA HIS A 333 -8.63 -21.05 32.34
C HIS A 333 -7.86 -22.23 32.96
N GLN A 334 -8.41 -23.46 32.87
CA GLN A 334 -7.71 -24.66 33.34
C GLN A 334 -6.48 -24.99 32.51
N LEU A 335 -6.53 -24.72 31.21
CA LEU A 335 -5.38 -24.87 30.33
C LEU A 335 -4.28 -23.86 30.66
N LEU A 336 -4.65 -22.58 30.90
CA LEU A 336 -3.69 -21.55 31.33
C LEU A 336 -2.98 -21.94 32.61
N ASP A 337 -3.72 -22.45 33.62
CA ASP A 337 -3.12 -22.89 34.86
C ASP A 337 -2.16 -24.07 34.67
N ARG A 338 -2.47 -25.00 33.77
CA ARG A 338 -1.62 -26.15 33.46
C ARG A 338 -0.38 -25.78 32.65
N VAL A 339 -0.52 -24.94 31.61
CA VAL A 339 0.63 -24.55 30.77
C VAL A 339 1.67 -23.74 31.55
N ARG A 340 1.24 -22.98 32.57
CA ARG A 340 2.15 -22.29 33.48
C ARG A 340 3.00 -23.23 34.33
N GLN A 341 2.56 -24.48 34.52
CA GLN A 341 3.28 -25.50 35.28
C GLN A 341 4.20 -26.37 34.40
N LEU A 342 4.12 -26.22 33.07
CA LEU A 342 4.96 -26.97 32.11
C LEU A 342 6.42 -26.52 32.21
N GLY A 343 7.33 -27.48 32.12
CA GLY A 343 8.74 -27.22 31.96
C GLY A 343 9.07 -26.60 30.58
N VAL A 344 10.25 -26.01 30.48
CA VAL A 344 10.69 -25.31 29.25
C VAL A 344 10.66 -26.26 28.03
N ASP A 345 11.12 -27.50 28.20
CA ASP A 345 11.16 -28.48 27.09
C ASP A 345 9.78 -28.87 26.59
N GLU A 346 8.80 -29.00 27.49
CA GLU A 346 7.41 -29.30 27.14
C GLU A 346 6.77 -28.13 26.39
N ARG A 347 6.99 -26.90 26.85
CA ARG A 347 6.52 -25.67 26.20
C ARG A 347 7.09 -25.56 24.78
N VAL A 348 8.39 -25.71 24.62
CA VAL A 348 9.07 -25.67 23.32
C VAL A 348 8.56 -26.79 22.41
N SER A 349 8.36 -28.00 22.93
CA SER A 349 7.87 -29.13 22.18
C SER A 349 6.46 -28.90 21.63
N LEU A 350 5.54 -28.33 22.44
CA LEU A 350 4.18 -27.97 22.02
C LEU A 350 4.19 -26.92 20.92
N ILE A 351 4.97 -25.83 21.07
CA ILE A 351 5.07 -24.79 20.06
C ILE A 351 5.69 -25.35 18.79
N ARG A 352 6.75 -26.14 18.89
CA ARG A 352 7.40 -26.77 17.72
C ARG A 352 6.45 -27.70 16.98
N ALA A 353 5.68 -28.53 17.70
CA ALA A 353 4.67 -29.40 17.09
C ALA A 353 3.60 -28.59 16.34
N TYR A 354 3.15 -27.48 16.92
CA TYR A 354 2.11 -26.63 16.32
C TYR A 354 2.61 -25.81 15.13
N VAL A 355 3.85 -25.33 15.16
CA VAL A 355 4.49 -24.60 14.04
C VAL A 355 4.83 -25.54 12.90
N GLY A 356 5.22 -26.78 13.22
CA GLY A 356 5.62 -27.80 12.26
C GLY A 356 6.89 -27.45 11.47
N GLU A 357 7.15 -28.24 10.45
CA GLU A 357 8.24 -27.98 9.50
C GLU A 357 7.76 -26.97 8.45
N ARG A 358 8.26 -25.73 8.55
CA ARG A 358 7.96 -24.66 7.61
C ARG A 358 9.04 -24.59 6.54
N GLU A 359 8.74 -25.04 5.33
CA GLU A 359 9.66 -25.02 4.17
C GLU A 359 9.82 -23.61 3.56
N ASN A 360 8.81 -22.79 3.70
CA ASN A 360 8.81 -21.41 3.21
C ASN A 360 7.87 -20.51 4.03
N ARG A 361 7.98 -19.20 3.86
CA ARG A 361 7.20 -18.20 4.59
C ARG A 361 5.68 -18.26 4.34
N ARG A 362 5.20 -18.97 3.31
CA ARG A 362 3.76 -19.15 3.02
C ARG A 362 3.14 -20.23 3.90
N HIS A 363 3.93 -21.13 4.48
CA HIS A 363 3.49 -22.07 5.52
C HIS A 363 3.31 -21.30 6.83
N LYS A 364 2.11 -20.75 7.02
CA LYS A 364 1.79 -19.93 8.21
C LYS A 364 1.32 -20.82 9.35
N PRO A 365 1.79 -20.59 10.59
CA PRO A 365 1.28 -21.26 11.77
C PRO A 365 -0.22 -21.02 11.96
N GLY A 366 -0.85 -21.86 12.76
CA GLY A 366 -2.28 -21.78 13.05
C GLY A 366 -2.69 -20.55 13.85
N ARG A 367 -4.01 -20.41 14.08
CA ARG A 367 -4.62 -19.21 14.67
C ARG A 367 -4.37 -19.03 16.16
N ALA A 368 -3.77 -20.00 16.86
CA ALA A 368 -3.35 -19.83 18.26
C ALA A 368 -2.41 -18.60 18.42
N PHE A 369 -1.57 -18.32 17.41
CA PHE A 369 -0.72 -17.12 17.39
C PHE A 369 -1.50 -15.79 17.31
N GLU A 370 -2.80 -15.79 17.11
CA GLU A 370 -3.64 -14.58 17.15
C GLU A 370 -4.04 -14.17 18.59
N ARG A 371 -3.71 -14.99 19.61
CA ARG A 371 -4.06 -14.73 21.02
C ARG A 371 -3.21 -13.68 21.72
N SER A 372 -2.16 -13.20 21.10
CA SER A 372 -1.23 -12.19 21.62
C SER A 372 -1.18 -10.97 20.71
N PHE A 373 -0.65 -9.87 21.21
CA PHE A 373 -0.46 -8.67 20.41
C PHE A 373 0.86 -7.97 20.73
N TYR A 374 1.30 -7.15 19.77
CA TYR A 374 2.41 -6.21 19.88
C TYR A 374 1.99 -4.87 19.31
N ARG A 375 2.35 -3.78 20.00
CA ARG A 375 2.14 -2.42 19.50
C ARG A 375 3.48 -1.69 19.42
N PHE A 376 3.81 -1.27 18.21
CA PHE A 376 5.04 -0.54 17.90
C PHE A 376 4.73 0.90 17.53
N ASP A 377 5.52 1.84 18.05
CA ASP A 377 5.67 3.19 17.51
C ASP A 377 6.89 3.21 16.60
N VAL A 378 6.73 3.71 15.38
CA VAL A 378 7.75 3.65 14.33
C VAL A 378 7.96 5.03 13.72
N LEU A 379 9.22 5.42 13.60
CA LEU A 379 9.66 6.58 12.83
C LEU A 379 10.51 6.08 11.66
N SER A 380 9.95 6.07 10.46
CA SER A 380 10.66 5.66 9.25
C SER A 380 10.37 6.59 8.08
N ASP A 381 11.17 6.51 7.00
CA ASP A 381 10.85 7.27 5.80
C ASP A 381 9.48 6.89 5.22
N TYR A 382 8.84 7.85 4.55
CA TYR A 382 7.51 7.66 3.97
C TYR A 382 7.48 6.52 2.94
N GLY A 383 8.59 6.31 2.23
CA GLY A 383 8.73 5.19 1.31
C GLY A 383 8.62 3.83 2.01
N ALA A 384 9.20 3.67 3.22
CA ALA A 384 9.07 2.46 4.03
C ALA A 384 7.65 2.30 4.60
N PHE A 385 7.05 3.37 5.12
CA PHE A 385 5.67 3.38 5.62
C PHE A 385 4.69 2.86 4.57
N ARG A 386 4.79 3.30 3.31
CA ARG A 386 3.93 2.85 2.21
C ARG A 386 3.94 1.33 2.02
N ASP A 387 5.07 0.68 2.25
CA ASP A 387 5.19 -0.78 2.17
C ASP A 387 4.66 -1.48 3.43
N MET A 388 4.86 -0.89 4.62
CA MET A 388 4.37 -1.44 5.89
C MET A 388 2.84 -1.33 6.01
N GLN A 389 2.24 -0.25 5.55
CA GLN A 389 0.79 -0.02 5.59
C GLN A 389 -0.02 -1.08 4.80
N ARG A 390 0.57 -1.73 3.80
CA ARG A 390 -0.13 -2.72 2.96
C ARG A 390 -0.55 -3.99 3.69
N HIS A 391 -0.12 -4.18 4.93
CA HIS A 391 -0.60 -5.26 5.77
C HIS A 391 -1.97 -4.93 6.34
N ARG A 392 -2.96 -5.84 6.14
CA ARG A 392 -4.36 -5.59 6.46
C ARG A 392 -4.80 -6.13 7.83
N MET A 393 -4.09 -7.15 8.34
CA MET A 393 -4.42 -7.81 9.60
C MET A 393 -3.77 -7.12 10.81
N LEU A 394 -3.78 -5.77 10.78
CA LEU A 394 -3.22 -4.92 11.82
C LEU A 394 -4.08 -3.67 12.02
N THR A 395 -3.89 -3.00 13.14
CA THR A 395 -4.35 -1.62 13.36
C THR A 395 -3.18 -0.70 13.10
N ILE A 396 -3.37 0.30 12.23
CA ILE A 396 -2.35 1.28 11.92
C ILE A 396 -2.94 2.69 11.95
N GLU A 397 -2.26 3.59 12.63
CA GLU A 397 -2.55 5.02 12.67
C GLU A 397 -1.26 5.77 12.40
N TRP A 398 -1.34 6.88 11.69
CA TRP A 398 -0.15 7.66 11.33
C TRP A 398 -0.36 9.16 11.49
N GLN A 399 0.72 9.83 11.82
CA GLN A 399 0.75 11.28 11.89
C GLN A 399 0.82 11.88 10.48
N ARG A 400 0.53 13.17 10.39
CA ARG A 400 0.64 13.91 9.13
C ARG A 400 2.07 13.88 8.61
N LEU A 401 2.22 13.68 7.30
CA LEU A 401 3.51 13.76 6.64
C LEU A 401 4.01 15.22 6.61
N THR A 402 5.18 15.44 7.22
CA THR A 402 5.85 16.75 7.30
C THR A 402 7.37 16.57 7.16
N PRO A 403 8.14 17.62 6.88
CA PRO A 403 9.60 17.55 6.89
C PRO A 403 10.23 17.56 8.30
N ASN A 404 9.45 17.71 9.37
CA ASN A 404 9.94 18.04 10.71
C ASN A 404 10.76 16.92 11.38
N HIS A 405 10.63 15.66 10.93
CA HIS A 405 11.37 14.52 11.48
C HIS A 405 12.70 14.24 10.75
N GLY A 406 13.12 15.14 9.85
CA GLY A 406 14.27 14.93 8.99
C GLY A 406 14.02 13.81 7.97
N TYR A 407 15.06 13.39 7.29
CA TYR A 407 14.97 12.42 6.21
C TYR A 407 16.03 11.32 6.32
N THR A 408 15.84 10.24 5.60
CA THR A 408 16.79 9.13 5.47
C THR A 408 17.48 9.23 4.11
N ARG A 409 18.80 9.50 4.11
CA ARG A 409 19.61 9.43 2.91
C ARG A 409 20.20 8.01 2.77
N PRO A 410 19.96 7.31 1.65
CA PRO A 410 20.57 6.00 1.41
C PRO A 410 22.09 6.09 1.28
N GLU A 411 22.79 5.10 1.80
CA GLU A 411 24.27 5.02 1.76
C GLU A 411 24.78 5.04 0.30
N LEU A 412 24.15 4.26 -0.58
CA LEU A 412 24.48 4.21 -2.01
C LEU A 412 24.45 5.59 -2.70
N VAL A 413 23.58 6.50 -2.27
CA VAL A 413 23.54 7.88 -2.79
C VAL A 413 24.81 8.65 -2.38
N THR A 414 25.30 8.42 -1.17
CA THR A 414 26.55 9.01 -0.67
C THR A 414 27.77 8.41 -1.38
N GLU A 415 27.80 7.10 -1.55
CA GLU A 415 28.87 6.37 -2.27
C GLU A 415 28.96 6.80 -3.74
N ALA A 416 27.81 7.06 -4.38
CA ALA A 416 27.76 7.58 -5.73
C ALA A 416 28.12 9.09 -5.83
N GLY A 417 28.47 9.77 -4.72
CA GLY A 417 28.86 11.18 -4.73
C GLY A 417 27.70 12.17 -4.87
N LEU A 418 26.45 11.72 -4.70
CA LEU A 418 25.25 12.55 -4.88
C LEU A 418 24.65 13.09 -3.58
N ALA A 419 25.37 13.03 -2.46
CA ALA A 419 24.87 13.49 -1.16
C ALA A 419 24.38 14.94 -1.19
N GLY A 420 25.15 15.87 -1.80
CA GLY A 420 24.78 17.28 -1.89
C GLY A 420 23.52 17.53 -2.74
N GLU A 421 23.41 16.86 -3.90
CA GLU A 421 22.23 16.98 -4.78
C GLU A 421 20.97 16.41 -4.12
N PHE A 422 21.12 15.31 -3.38
CA PHE A 422 20.04 14.72 -2.59
C PHE A 422 19.57 15.68 -1.49
N ASP A 423 20.49 16.25 -0.71
CA ASP A 423 20.17 17.20 0.36
C ASP A 423 19.51 18.47 -0.19
N GLU A 424 20.00 19.01 -1.32
CA GLU A 424 19.35 20.15 -2.00
C GLU A 424 17.89 19.84 -2.42
N ALA A 425 17.64 18.62 -2.91
CA ALA A 425 16.27 18.20 -3.26
C ALA A 425 15.39 18.11 -2.00
N MET A 426 15.93 17.64 -0.86
CA MET A 426 15.20 17.60 0.42
C MET A 426 14.92 19.02 0.93
N GLU A 427 15.88 19.92 0.93
CA GLU A 427 15.71 21.30 1.34
C GLU A 427 14.64 22.02 0.49
N ARG A 428 14.63 21.80 -0.82
CA ARG A 428 13.62 22.32 -1.76
C ARG A 428 12.23 21.80 -1.41
N SER A 429 12.11 20.50 -1.14
CA SER A 429 10.87 19.86 -0.70
C SER A 429 10.34 20.47 0.60
N ALA A 430 11.19 20.64 1.61
CA ALA A 430 10.81 21.29 2.88
C ALA A 430 10.42 22.75 2.70
N SER A 431 11.20 23.51 1.94
CA SER A 431 10.92 24.93 1.66
C SER A 431 9.58 25.14 0.91
N LEU A 432 9.23 24.22 0.01
CA LEU A 432 7.93 24.26 -0.67
C LEU A 432 6.79 23.90 0.30
N TYR A 433 7.00 22.87 1.16
CA TYR A 433 6.03 22.54 2.22
C TYR A 433 5.75 23.75 3.12
N ASP A 434 6.79 24.41 3.61
CA ASP A 434 6.67 25.57 4.50
C ASP A 434 5.94 26.74 3.84
N ALA A 435 6.16 26.95 2.54
CA ALA A 435 5.45 27.98 1.78
C ALA A 435 3.96 27.65 1.58
N LEU A 436 3.61 26.38 1.39
CA LEU A 436 2.23 25.96 1.17
C LEU A 436 1.44 25.87 2.47
N ASN A 437 2.07 25.44 3.57
CA ASN A 437 1.38 25.05 4.80
C ASN A 437 0.49 26.12 5.44
N PRO A 438 0.83 27.42 5.42
CA PRO A 438 -0.04 28.46 5.99
C PRO A 438 -1.38 28.63 5.26
N GLU A 439 -1.39 28.53 3.94
CA GLU A 439 -2.59 28.76 3.12
C GLU A 439 -3.26 27.44 2.69
N PHE A 440 -2.45 26.42 2.43
CA PHE A 440 -2.90 25.11 1.92
C PHE A 440 -2.43 23.97 2.84
N PRO A 441 -2.87 23.95 4.11
CA PRO A 441 -2.37 22.96 5.07
C PRO A 441 -2.65 21.50 4.63
N GLN A 442 -3.73 21.24 3.93
CA GLN A 442 -4.06 19.88 3.49
C GLN A 442 -3.24 19.44 2.27
N GLN A 443 -2.83 20.38 1.43
CA GLN A 443 -2.06 20.15 0.20
C GLN A 443 -0.54 20.22 0.43
N ALA A 444 -0.07 20.89 1.48
CA ALA A 444 1.35 21.03 1.77
C ALA A 444 2.12 19.68 1.78
N PRO A 445 1.54 18.57 2.30
CA PRO A 445 2.19 17.26 2.23
C PRO A 445 2.53 16.76 0.82
N TYR A 446 1.89 17.27 -0.23
CA TYR A 446 2.28 16.93 -1.61
C TYR A 446 3.72 17.27 -1.94
N ALA A 447 4.25 18.35 -1.31
CA ALA A 447 5.63 18.78 -1.52
C ALA A 447 6.66 17.86 -0.87
N VAL A 448 6.27 17.06 0.15
CA VAL A 448 7.19 16.30 0.98
C VAL A 448 7.73 15.08 0.23
N SER A 449 9.05 15.01 0.07
CA SER A 449 9.73 13.88 -0.57
C SER A 449 9.65 12.60 0.28
N MET A 450 9.64 11.42 -0.38
CA MET A 450 9.44 10.13 0.28
C MET A 450 10.57 9.72 1.23
N ALA A 451 11.73 10.36 1.17
CA ALA A 451 12.81 10.18 2.12
C ALA A 451 12.52 10.79 3.49
N TYR A 452 11.61 11.76 3.58
CA TYR A 452 11.22 12.34 4.87
C TYR A 452 10.58 11.31 5.77
N ARG A 453 10.94 11.37 7.04
CA ARG A 453 10.44 10.44 8.06
C ARG A 453 9.07 10.88 8.58
N MET A 454 8.26 9.90 8.87
CA MET A 454 6.96 10.09 9.51
C MET A 454 6.77 9.08 10.63
N ARG A 455 5.95 9.43 11.61
CA ARG A 455 5.63 8.58 12.75
C ARG A 455 4.29 7.88 12.55
N TYR A 456 4.26 6.60 12.90
CA TYR A 456 3.03 5.79 12.86
C TYR A 456 3.07 4.69 13.92
N VAL A 457 1.90 4.31 14.40
CA VAL A 457 1.73 3.21 15.36
C VAL A 457 1.13 2.01 14.64
N MET A 458 1.68 0.83 14.88
CA MET A 458 1.19 -0.44 14.36
C MET A 458 0.89 -1.40 15.51
N GLN A 459 -0.33 -1.95 15.54
CA GLN A 459 -0.69 -3.03 16.47
C GLN A 459 -1.14 -4.26 15.69
N PHE A 460 -0.54 -5.40 15.97
CA PHE A 460 -0.81 -6.67 15.30
C PHE A 460 -0.56 -7.85 16.23
N ASN A 461 -1.16 -9.00 15.92
CA ASN A 461 -0.95 -10.24 16.66
C ASN A 461 0.32 -10.98 16.19
N ALA A 462 0.75 -12.01 16.95
CA ALA A 462 1.97 -12.75 16.63
C ALA A 462 1.87 -13.49 15.29
N ARG A 463 0.68 -13.89 14.83
CA ARG A 463 0.50 -14.53 13.52
C ARG A 463 0.77 -13.57 12.37
N GLU A 464 0.29 -12.33 12.48
CA GLU A 464 0.60 -11.27 11.51
C GLU A 464 2.07 -10.83 11.62
N ALA A 465 2.66 -10.82 12.83
CA ALA A 465 4.10 -10.59 13.01
C ALA A 465 4.92 -11.58 12.17
N ILE A 466 4.65 -12.88 12.28
CA ILE A 466 5.32 -13.91 11.47
C ILE A 466 5.17 -13.61 9.97
N HIS A 467 3.95 -13.29 9.52
CA HIS A 467 3.72 -12.99 8.10
C HIS A 467 4.46 -11.74 7.63
N MET A 468 4.29 -10.64 8.36
CA MET A 468 4.81 -9.33 7.99
C MET A 468 6.33 -9.27 8.09
N LEU A 469 6.90 -9.71 9.21
CA LEU A 469 8.33 -9.55 9.45
C LEU A 469 9.16 -10.47 8.53
N GLU A 470 8.73 -11.71 8.30
CA GLU A 470 9.39 -12.59 7.32
C GLU A 470 9.29 -12.05 5.88
N LEU A 471 8.16 -11.44 5.51
CA LEU A 471 8.02 -10.84 4.19
C LEU A 471 8.91 -9.59 4.05
N ARG A 472 8.91 -8.71 5.07
CA ARG A 472 9.59 -7.42 5.01
C ARG A 472 11.08 -7.51 5.28
N SER A 473 11.58 -8.57 5.91
CA SER A 473 13.02 -8.85 6.03
C SER A 473 13.63 -9.53 4.80
N SER A 474 12.80 -9.99 3.84
CA SER A 474 13.30 -10.72 2.67
C SER A 474 14.36 -9.94 1.89
N PRO A 475 15.34 -10.61 1.25
CA PRO A 475 16.47 -9.95 0.56
C PRO A 475 16.05 -8.93 -0.49
N GLN A 476 14.95 -9.19 -1.23
CA GLN A 476 14.41 -8.28 -2.24
C GLN A 476 13.71 -7.04 -1.65
N GLY A 477 13.62 -6.97 -0.32
CA GLY A 477 13.01 -5.87 0.39
C GLY A 477 13.86 -4.59 0.30
N HIS A 478 13.21 -3.42 0.36
CA HIS A 478 13.92 -2.15 0.47
C HIS A 478 14.65 -2.05 1.82
N PRO A 479 15.90 -1.58 1.88
CA PRO A 479 16.70 -1.52 3.11
C PRO A 479 15.98 -0.85 4.29
N SER A 480 15.26 0.25 4.07
CA SER A 480 14.57 0.99 5.13
C SER A 480 13.55 0.12 5.88
N TYR A 481 12.60 -0.51 5.20
CA TYR A 481 11.60 -1.32 5.91
C TYR A 481 12.16 -2.68 6.38
N ARG A 482 13.22 -3.19 5.74
CA ARG A 482 13.93 -4.36 6.26
C ARG A 482 14.51 -4.09 7.64
N ARG A 483 15.17 -2.93 7.83
CA ARG A 483 15.69 -2.49 9.12
C ARG A 483 14.58 -2.42 10.18
N VAL A 484 13.43 -1.82 9.85
CA VAL A 484 12.27 -1.77 10.75
C VAL A 484 11.78 -3.18 11.13
N ALA A 485 11.63 -4.08 10.17
CA ALA A 485 11.16 -5.44 10.41
C ALA A 485 12.14 -6.26 11.28
N LEU A 486 13.45 -6.12 11.05
CA LEU A 486 14.47 -6.79 11.85
C LEU A 486 14.49 -6.26 13.29
N GLU A 487 14.36 -4.95 13.47
CA GLU A 487 14.30 -4.35 14.80
C GLU A 487 13.03 -4.76 15.57
N MET A 488 11.88 -4.80 14.91
CA MET A 488 10.65 -5.33 15.52
C MET A 488 10.82 -6.78 15.98
N HIS A 489 11.43 -7.64 15.16
CA HIS A 489 11.70 -9.03 15.54
C HIS A 489 12.62 -9.10 16.76
N ARG A 490 13.71 -8.32 16.78
CA ARG A 490 14.62 -8.24 17.90
C ARG A 490 13.90 -7.80 19.19
N LEU A 491 13.06 -6.78 19.13
CA LEU A 491 12.29 -6.28 20.28
C LEU A 491 11.26 -7.29 20.79
N ILE A 492 10.65 -8.10 19.94
CA ILE A 492 9.78 -9.21 20.34
C ILE A 492 10.58 -10.25 21.15
N ALA A 493 11.79 -10.58 20.71
CA ALA A 493 12.64 -11.52 21.43
C ALA A 493 13.18 -10.92 22.75
N ASP A 494 13.83 -9.75 22.66
CA ASP A 494 14.66 -9.22 23.75
C ASP A 494 13.84 -8.42 24.78
N ARG A 495 12.95 -7.52 24.31
CA ARG A 495 12.18 -6.64 25.21
C ARG A 495 10.94 -7.32 25.75
N ALA A 496 10.19 -8.05 24.91
CA ALA A 496 9.02 -8.79 25.36
C ALA A 496 9.39 -10.14 26.02
N GLY A 497 10.59 -10.66 25.74
CA GLY A 497 11.02 -11.99 26.22
C GLY A 497 10.32 -13.15 25.53
N HIS A 498 9.66 -12.92 24.38
CA HIS A 498 8.86 -13.92 23.66
C HIS A 498 9.75 -14.72 22.70
N HIS A 499 10.71 -15.44 23.27
CA HIS A 499 11.72 -16.17 22.50
C HIS A 499 11.15 -17.29 21.63
N ALA A 500 10.12 -18.00 22.11
CA ALA A 500 9.51 -19.07 21.34
C ALA A 500 8.67 -18.55 20.16
N ILE A 501 8.00 -17.41 20.33
CA ILE A 501 7.28 -16.72 19.24
C ILE A 501 8.28 -16.19 18.22
N ALA A 502 9.38 -15.55 18.65
CA ALA A 502 10.42 -15.06 17.76
C ALA A 502 11.10 -16.20 16.98
N ALA A 503 11.39 -17.34 17.65
CA ALA A 503 11.97 -18.52 17.03
C ALA A 503 11.04 -19.19 16.01
N ALA A 504 9.72 -19.00 16.08
CA ALA A 504 8.76 -19.46 15.07
C ALA A 504 8.88 -18.68 13.73
N MET A 505 9.52 -17.51 13.71
CA MET A 505 9.79 -16.69 12.52
C MET A 505 11.04 -17.20 11.78
N LYS A 506 11.02 -18.46 11.33
CA LYS A 506 12.18 -19.17 10.73
C LYS A 506 12.71 -18.56 9.44
N HIS A 507 11.91 -17.72 8.75
CA HIS A 507 12.27 -17.15 7.45
C HIS A 507 12.67 -15.66 7.55
N MET A 508 13.04 -15.20 8.74
CA MET A 508 13.71 -13.91 8.89
C MET A 508 15.07 -13.92 8.20
N THR A 509 15.37 -12.87 7.43
CA THR A 509 16.62 -12.78 6.68
C THR A 509 17.38 -11.51 7.08
N THR A 510 18.50 -11.69 7.75
CA THR A 510 19.40 -10.59 8.16
C THR A 510 20.32 -10.14 7.04
N HIS A 511 20.81 -11.11 6.23
CA HIS A 511 21.69 -10.84 5.11
C HIS A 511 20.93 -10.28 3.91
N ALA A 512 21.54 -9.32 3.19
CA ALA A 512 21.12 -8.86 1.88
C ALA A 512 22.27 -9.05 0.89
N PRO A 513 22.04 -9.67 -0.28
CA PRO A 513 23.02 -9.71 -1.34
C PRO A 513 23.24 -8.32 -1.92
N GLU A 514 24.39 -8.09 -2.55
CA GLU A 514 24.76 -6.81 -3.15
C GLU A 514 23.75 -6.32 -4.20
N LEU A 515 23.22 -7.25 -5.01
CA LEU A 515 22.07 -7.01 -5.89
C LEU A 515 20.85 -7.78 -5.36
N GLU A 516 20.03 -7.11 -4.59
CA GLU A 516 18.94 -7.73 -3.81
C GLU A 516 17.90 -8.47 -4.68
N ARG A 517 17.80 -8.11 -5.97
CA ARG A 517 16.81 -8.67 -6.91
C ARG A 517 17.40 -9.63 -7.94
N LEU A 518 18.70 -9.81 -7.99
CA LEU A 518 19.38 -10.61 -9.00
C LEU A 518 18.77 -12.03 -9.14
N GLU A 519 18.61 -12.71 -8.00
CA GLU A 519 17.98 -14.04 -7.95
C GLU A 519 16.53 -14.06 -8.47
N SER A 520 15.79 -12.99 -8.30
CA SER A 520 14.42 -12.88 -8.79
C SER A 520 14.39 -12.69 -10.30
N GLU A 521 15.32 -11.91 -10.83
CA GLU A 521 15.44 -11.66 -12.28
C GLU A 521 15.94 -12.92 -13.02
N ARG A 522 16.92 -13.65 -12.45
CA ARG A 522 17.34 -14.96 -12.97
C ARG A 522 16.18 -15.95 -13.09
N ARG A 523 15.36 -16.06 -12.04
CA ARG A 523 14.17 -16.91 -12.05
C ARG A 523 13.11 -16.46 -13.05
N ALA A 524 12.96 -15.15 -13.24
CA ALA A 524 12.02 -14.62 -14.22
C ALA A 524 12.47 -14.88 -15.66
N GLU A 525 13.77 -14.80 -15.93
CA GLU A 525 14.35 -15.11 -17.23
C GLU A 525 14.24 -16.60 -17.56
N ALA A 526 14.61 -17.50 -16.62
CA ALA A 526 14.48 -18.93 -16.81
C ALA A 526 13.04 -19.34 -17.20
N ARG A 527 12.02 -18.79 -16.56
CA ARG A 527 10.63 -19.05 -16.90
C ARG A 527 10.20 -18.55 -18.28
N ARG A 528 10.89 -17.55 -18.85
CA ARG A 528 10.62 -17.06 -20.20
C ARG A 528 11.31 -17.91 -21.27
N GLY A 529 12.40 -18.60 -20.90
CA GLY A 529 13.13 -19.51 -21.80
C GLY A 529 12.46 -20.89 -21.92
N ASP A 530 11.63 -21.28 -20.94
CA ASP A 530 10.92 -22.57 -20.89
C ASP A 530 9.51 -22.52 -21.52
N GLY A 531 9.04 -21.36 -22.01
CA GLY A 531 7.74 -21.17 -22.67
C GLY A 531 7.89 -20.69 -24.10
#